data_360454f45bd4396b3d7e33f7515467ec
#
_entry.id   360454f45bd4396b3d7e33f7515467ec
#
_cell.length_a   1.000
_cell.length_b   1.000
_cell.length_c   1.000
_cell.angle_alpha   90.00
_cell.angle_beta   90.00
_cell.angle_gamma   90.00
#
_symmetry.space_group_name_H-M   'P 1'
#
loop_
_entity.id
_entity.type
_entity.pdbx_description
1 polymer ?
#
loop_
_entity_poly.entity_id
_entity_poly.type
_entity_poly.pdbx_seq_one_letter_code
_entity_poly.pdbx_strand_id
1 'polypeptide(L)'
;YSEEKAQDVIDKENRVDVYDDKITAYLTKLSSENLSYKDSLQVTSLLHCITDFERISDHSINVVESVQQMRKENLTFSRKGEEEMNLYGAAIRDILTRTTDAFVNNDQALAHTVEPLEEVIDELNKDVKKHHMKRLRKGKCSMELGLLLSDLAMNYERVADHCSNIAVYMMQLKDCLLYTSPSP
;
A
#
# COMPACT_ATOMS: atom_id res chain seq x y z
N TYR A 1 20.93 0.88 2.31
CA TYR A 1 20.53 1.83 1.28
C TYR A 1 21.38 1.66 0.02
N SER A 2 20.75 1.70 -1.14
CA SER A 2 21.40 1.67 -2.46
C SER A 2 20.79 2.78 -3.32
N GLU A 3 21.59 3.66 -3.86
CA GLU A 3 21.14 4.72 -4.78
C GLU A 3 20.54 4.14 -6.05
N GLU A 4 21.14 3.06 -6.57
CA GLU A 4 20.62 2.33 -7.72
C GLU A 4 19.18 1.81 -7.48
N LYS A 5 18.93 1.20 -6.28
CA LYS A 5 17.58 0.75 -5.92
C LYS A 5 16.60 1.91 -5.72
N ALA A 6 17.06 3.03 -5.17
CA ALA A 6 16.23 4.21 -5.03
C ALA A 6 15.82 4.77 -6.39
N GLN A 7 16.77 4.85 -7.35
CA GLN A 7 16.47 5.27 -8.72
C GLN A 7 15.53 4.28 -9.42
N ASP A 8 15.71 2.97 -9.23
CA ASP A 8 14.81 1.94 -9.79
C ASP A 8 13.36 2.10 -9.28
N VAL A 9 13.17 2.50 -8.00
CA VAL A 9 11.82 2.80 -7.48
C VAL A 9 11.23 4.02 -8.17
N ILE A 10 11.99 5.12 -8.31
CA ILE A 10 11.54 6.33 -9.00
C ILE A 10 11.16 6.04 -10.47
N ASP A 11 12.01 5.28 -11.17
CA ASP A 11 11.75 4.91 -12.56
C ASP A 11 10.50 4.04 -12.71
N LYS A 12 10.22 3.18 -11.72
CA LYS A 12 9.01 2.34 -11.70
C LYS A 12 7.76 3.14 -11.40
N GLU A 13 7.82 4.07 -10.47
CA GLU A 13 6.70 4.97 -10.16
C GLU A 13 6.32 5.80 -11.37
N ASN A 14 7.26 6.47 -12.04
CA ASN A 14 6.98 7.19 -13.29
C ASN A 14 6.32 6.29 -14.37
N ARG A 15 6.61 5.00 -14.38
CA ARG A 15 5.93 4.05 -15.27
C ARG A 15 4.53 3.71 -14.80
N VAL A 16 4.30 3.62 -13.50
CA VAL A 16 2.96 3.41 -12.92
C VAL A 16 2.06 4.56 -13.31
N ASP A 17 2.50 5.81 -13.16
CA ASP A 17 1.75 7.00 -13.57
C ASP A 17 1.31 6.96 -15.03
N VAL A 18 2.25 6.62 -15.93
CA VAL A 18 1.95 6.49 -17.37
C VAL A 18 0.92 5.39 -17.63
N TYR A 19 0.93 4.30 -16.86
CA TYR A 19 -0.06 3.24 -17.00
C TYR A 19 -1.40 3.65 -16.38
N ASP A 20 -1.39 4.28 -15.22
CA ASP A 20 -2.60 4.81 -14.58
C ASP A 20 -3.35 5.74 -15.54
N ASP A 21 -2.69 6.77 -16.07
CA ASP A 21 -3.28 7.72 -17.03
C ASP A 21 -3.94 7.02 -18.21
N LYS A 22 -3.25 6.05 -18.81
CA LYS A 22 -3.76 5.34 -20.00
C LYS A 22 -4.94 4.43 -19.69
N ILE A 23 -4.86 3.68 -18.58
CA ILE A 23 -5.90 2.74 -18.20
C ILE A 23 -7.13 3.50 -17.71
N THR A 24 -6.95 4.55 -16.92
CA THR A 24 -8.01 5.43 -16.45
C THR A 24 -8.72 6.12 -17.62
N ALA A 25 -7.99 6.66 -18.59
CA ALA A 25 -8.58 7.24 -19.80
C ALA A 25 -9.38 6.21 -20.62
N TYR A 26 -8.86 4.98 -20.77
CA TYR A 26 -9.54 3.90 -21.46
C TYR A 26 -10.82 3.47 -20.74
N LEU A 27 -10.76 3.23 -19.42
CA LEU A 27 -11.91 2.80 -18.62
C LEU A 27 -12.97 3.90 -18.52
N THR A 28 -12.57 5.16 -18.43
CA THR A 28 -13.48 6.32 -18.45
C THR A 28 -14.22 6.40 -19.81
N LYS A 29 -13.51 6.19 -20.92
CA LYS A 29 -14.15 6.12 -22.23
C LYS A 29 -15.11 4.93 -22.31
N LEU A 30 -14.70 3.76 -21.83
CA LEU A 30 -15.54 2.56 -21.81
C LEU A 30 -16.80 2.77 -20.96
N SER A 31 -16.72 3.47 -19.83
CA SER A 31 -17.87 3.76 -18.96
C SER A 31 -18.92 4.66 -19.62
N SER A 32 -18.56 5.40 -20.67
CA SER A 32 -19.50 6.23 -21.44
C SER A 32 -20.28 5.44 -22.50
N GLU A 33 -19.93 4.19 -22.75
CA GLU A 33 -20.64 3.30 -23.67
C GLU A 33 -21.87 2.67 -22.98
N ASN A 34 -22.74 2.06 -23.78
CA ASN A 34 -23.94 1.39 -23.23
C ASN A 34 -23.59 0.01 -22.63
N LEU A 35 -22.99 0.05 -21.44
CA LEU A 35 -22.54 -1.14 -20.71
C LEU A 35 -23.72 -1.86 -20.02
N SER A 36 -23.60 -3.19 -19.85
CA SER A 36 -24.45 -3.89 -18.93
C SER A 36 -24.17 -3.44 -17.48
N TYR A 37 -25.14 -3.64 -16.58
CA TYR A 37 -24.94 -3.34 -15.14
C TYR A 37 -23.69 -4.04 -14.58
N LYS A 38 -23.48 -5.29 -14.96
CA LYS A 38 -22.31 -6.08 -14.57
C LYS A 38 -21.00 -5.45 -15.06
N ASP A 39 -20.94 -5.06 -16.33
CA ASP A 39 -19.73 -4.47 -16.89
C ASP A 39 -19.45 -3.08 -16.29
N SER A 40 -20.50 -2.29 -16.01
CA SER A 40 -20.35 -1.01 -15.32
C SER A 40 -19.77 -1.18 -13.93
N LEU A 41 -20.18 -2.18 -13.14
CA LEU A 41 -19.59 -2.50 -11.84
C LEU A 41 -18.13 -2.90 -11.96
N GLN A 42 -17.80 -3.73 -12.96
CA GLN A 42 -16.41 -4.13 -13.19
C GLN A 42 -15.53 -2.93 -13.54
N VAL A 43 -15.96 -2.05 -14.43
CA VAL A 43 -15.23 -0.83 -14.79
C VAL A 43 -15.02 0.07 -13.58
N THR A 44 -16.06 0.27 -12.78
CA THR A 44 -15.97 1.09 -11.56
C THR A 44 -14.98 0.50 -10.55
N SER A 45 -15.06 -0.81 -10.29
CA SER A 45 -14.14 -1.48 -9.37
C SER A 45 -12.69 -1.41 -9.86
N LEU A 46 -12.46 -1.58 -11.17
CA LEU A 46 -11.13 -1.46 -11.76
C LEU A 46 -10.57 -0.03 -11.62
N LEU A 47 -11.40 1.00 -11.85
CA LEU A 47 -10.98 2.39 -11.66
C LEU A 47 -10.53 2.65 -10.22
N HIS A 48 -11.26 2.15 -9.22
CA HIS A 48 -10.85 2.26 -7.83
C HIS A 48 -9.54 1.52 -7.55
N CYS A 49 -9.42 0.26 -8.00
CA CYS A 49 -8.18 -0.51 -7.79
C CYS A 49 -6.96 0.17 -8.42
N ILE A 50 -7.09 0.76 -9.62
CA ILE A 50 -5.99 1.45 -10.32
C ILE A 50 -5.55 2.66 -9.52
N THR A 51 -6.48 3.47 -9.02
CA THR A 51 -6.18 4.61 -8.15
C THR A 51 -5.44 4.16 -6.87
N ASP A 52 -5.87 3.06 -6.25
CA ASP A 52 -5.19 2.55 -5.06
C ASP A 52 -3.78 2.00 -5.37
N PHE A 53 -3.56 1.38 -6.54
CA PHE A 53 -2.21 0.97 -6.97
C PHE A 53 -1.29 2.17 -7.24
N GLU A 54 -1.79 3.24 -7.84
CA GLU A 54 -1.04 4.49 -8.02
C GLU A 54 -0.65 5.09 -6.67
N ARG A 55 -1.60 5.17 -5.70
CA ARG A 55 -1.32 5.65 -4.34
C ARG A 55 -0.26 4.81 -3.62
N ILE A 56 -0.27 3.50 -3.79
CA ILE A 56 0.79 2.63 -3.24
C ILE A 56 2.15 3.00 -3.85
N SER A 57 2.18 3.28 -5.15
CA SER A 57 3.39 3.72 -5.85
C SER A 57 3.92 5.05 -5.32
N ASP A 58 3.06 6.06 -5.18
CA ASP A 58 3.36 7.37 -4.59
C ASP A 58 4.00 7.23 -3.20
N HIS A 59 3.39 6.41 -2.33
CA HIS A 59 3.92 6.17 -0.99
C HIS A 59 5.31 5.53 -1.00
N SER A 60 5.66 4.77 -2.05
CA SER A 60 7.00 4.20 -2.20
C SER A 60 8.08 5.27 -2.39
N ILE A 61 7.76 6.35 -3.10
CA ILE A 61 8.66 7.52 -3.26
C ILE A 61 8.88 8.20 -1.91
N ASN A 62 7.83 8.47 -1.15
CA ASN A 62 7.94 9.07 0.18
C ASN A 62 8.82 8.25 1.13
N VAL A 63 8.76 6.90 1.03
CA VAL A 63 9.65 6.00 1.78
C VAL A 63 11.10 6.15 1.32
N VAL A 64 11.36 6.24 0.02
CA VAL A 64 12.71 6.46 -0.53
C VAL A 64 13.27 7.79 -0.03
N GLU A 65 12.50 8.87 -0.11
CA GLU A 65 12.89 10.21 0.36
C GLU A 65 13.24 10.21 1.85
N SER A 66 12.39 9.58 2.69
CA SER A 66 12.65 9.46 4.13
C SER A 66 13.97 8.73 4.42
N VAL A 67 14.26 7.64 3.69
CA VAL A 67 15.51 6.88 3.83
C VAL A 67 16.72 7.67 3.31
N GLN A 68 16.57 8.44 2.23
CA GLN A 68 17.60 9.34 1.72
C GLN A 68 17.94 10.43 2.74
N GLN A 69 16.93 11.02 3.38
CA GLN A 69 17.12 12.02 4.42
C GLN A 69 17.81 11.43 5.65
N MET A 70 17.42 10.25 6.12
CA MET A 70 18.11 9.55 7.20
C MET A 70 19.61 9.40 6.91
N ARG A 71 19.96 9.02 5.68
CA ARG A 71 21.35 8.87 5.26
C ARG A 71 22.09 10.20 5.22
N LYS A 72 21.48 11.24 4.64
CA LYS A 72 22.07 12.59 4.55
C LYS A 72 22.39 13.17 5.92
N GLU A 73 21.54 12.92 6.89
CA GLU A 73 21.67 13.39 8.27
C GLU A 73 22.44 12.43 9.17
N ASN A 74 22.95 11.30 8.64
CA ASN A 74 23.64 10.24 9.38
C ASN A 74 22.83 9.69 10.56
N LEU A 75 21.50 9.64 10.41
CA LEU A 75 20.58 9.11 11.41
C LEU A 75 20.47 7.59 11.28
N THR A 76 20.51 6.89 12.40
CA THR A 76 20.36 5.43 12.45
C THR A 76 19.46 5.01 13.59
N PHE A 77 18.65 3.99 13.36
CA PHE A 77 17.87 3.39 14.42
C PHE A 77 18.77 2.67 15.41
N SER A 78 18.35 2.62 16.68
CA SER A 78 18.93 1.67 17.63
C SER A 78 18.63 0.25 17.16
N ARG A 79 19.43 -0.74 17.62
CA ARG A 79 19.21 -2.16 17.27
C ARG A 79 17.74 -2.59 17.42
N LYS A 80 17.10 -2.24 18.54
CA LYS A 80 15.68 -2.56 18.76
C LYS A 80 14.74 -1.82 17.81
N GLY A 81 15.04 -0.57 17.47
CA GLY A 81 14.26 0.19 16.50
C GLY A 81 14.39 -0.39 15.10
N GLU A 82 15.58 -0.85 14.74
CA GLU A 82 15.81 -1.54 13.46
C GLU A 82 15.07 -2.89 13.38
N GLU A 83 15.10 -3.69 14.45
CA GLU A 83 14.37 -4.95 14.56
C GLU A 83 12.84 -4.70 14.39
N GLU A 84 12.29 -3.66 15.03
CA GLU A 84 10.88 -3.27 14.90
C GLU A 84 10.54 -2.82 13.47
N MET A 85 11.35 -1.96 12.86
CA MET A 85 11.13 -1.47 11.49
C MET A 85 11.30 -2.59 10.45
N ASN A 86 12.19 -3.54 10.68
CA ASN A 86 12.34 -4.71 9.81
C ASN A 86 11.11 -5.63 9.86
N LEU A 87 10.54 -5.85 11.05
CA LEU A 87 9.29 -6.60 11.21
C LEU A 87 8.12 -5.88 10.51
N TYR A 88 8.00 -4.57 10.73
CA TYR A 88 6.97 -3.76 10.10
C TYR A 88 7.10 -3.79 8.57
N GLY A 89 8.29 -3.56 8.03
CA GLY A 89 8.55 -3.65 6.59
C GLY A 89 8.33 -5.06 6.00
N ALA A 90 8.51 -6.12 6.80
CA ALA A 90 8.18 -7.49 6.36
C ALA A 90 6.66 -7.69 6.24
N ALA A 91 5.87 -7.15 7.17
CA ALA A 91 4.40 -7.19 7.10
C ALA A 91 3.87 -6.40 5.90
N ILE A 92 4.46 -5.22 5.60
CA ILE A 92 4.10 -4.44 4.40
C ILE A 92 4.41 -5.21 3.11
N ARG A 93 5.54 -5.90 3.03
CA ARG A 93 5.84 -6.74 1.87
C ARG A 93 4.86 -7.92 1.73
N ASP A 94 4.45 -8.52 2.84
CA ASP A 94 3.47 -9.62 2.82
C ASP A 94 2.11 -9.15 2.31
N ILE A 95 1.58 -8.03 2.83
CA ILE A 95 0.29 -7.50 2.38
C ILE A 95 0.31 -7.08 0.91
N LEU A 96 1.39 -6.44 0.44
CA LEU A 96 1.58 -6.08 -0.97
C LEU A 96 1.58 -7.33 -1.87
N THR A 97 2.31 -8.37 -1.47
CA THR A 97 2.37 -9.62 -2.22
C THR A 97 0.99 -10.27 -2.30
N ARG A 98 0.30 -10.41 -1.16
CA ARG A 98 -1.05 -11.01 -1.13
C ARG A 98 -2.04 -10.22 -1.98
N THR A 99 -2.05 -8.90 -1.88
CA THR A 99 -2.95 -8.05 -2.65
C THR A 99 -2.68 -8.14 -4.14
N THR A 100 -1.41 -8.09 -4.54
CA THR A 100 -1.01 -8.19 -5.94
C THR A 100 -1.35 -9.57 -6.52
N ASP A 101 -1.01 -10.64 -5.80
CA ASP A 101 -1.29 -12.02 -6.23
C ASP A 101 -2.80 -12.28 -6.30
N ALA A 102 -3.57 -11.80 -5.31
CA ALA A 102 -5.01 -11.88 -5.33
C ALA A 102 -5.60 -11.18 -6.55
N PHE A 103 -5.14 -9.95 -6.83
CA PHE A 103 -5.63 -9.16 -7.96
C PHE A 103 -5.28 -9.80 -9.31
N VAL A 104 -4.03 -10.18 -9.53
CA VAL A 104 -3.56 -10.77 -10.80
C VAL A 104 -4.23 -12.11 -11.09
N ASN A 105 -4.41 -12.95 -10.07
CA ASN A 105 -5.00 -14.27 -10.21
C ASN A 105 -6.51 -14.31 -9.98
N ASN A 106 -7.13 -13.16 -9.67
CA ASN A 106 -8.54 -13.06 -9.25
C ASN A 106 -8.88 -14.03 -8.10
N ASP A 107 -7.93 -14.17 -7.15
CA ASP A 107 -8.03 -15.10 -6.02
C ASP A 107 -8.74 -14.46 -4.84
N GLN A 108 -10.03 -14.78 -4.71
CA GLN A 108 -10.90 -14.28 -3.63
C GLN A 108 -10.50 -14.81 -2.25
N ALA A 109 -10.00 -16.05 -2.18
CA ALA A 109 -9.59 -16.63 -0.90
C ALA A 109 -8.36 -15.90 -0.35
N LEU A 110 -7.44 -15.53 -1.23
CA LEU A 110 -6.28 -14.72 -0.86
C LEU A 110 -6.69 -13.28 -0.52
N ALA A 111 -7.62 -12.67 -1.26
CA ALA A 111 -8.14 -11.33 -0.97
C ALA A 111 -8.73 -11.23 0.45
N HIS A 112 -9.48 -12.24 0.91
CA HIS A 112 -10.01 -12.31 2.28
C HIS A 112 -8.93 -12.33 3.38
N THR A 113 -7.67 -12.60 3.07
CA THR A 113 -6.57 -12.58 4.04
C THR A 113 -5.90 -11.22 4.18
N VAL A 114 -6.23 -10.26 3.32
CA VAL A 114 -5.60 -8.93 3.28
C VAL A 114 -6.07 -8.07 4.45
N GLU A 115 -7.37 -7.94 4.68
CA GLU A 115 -7.94 -7.13 5.75
C GLU A 115 -7.48 -7.56 7.16
N PRO A 116 -7.49 -8.88 7.52
CA PRO A 116 -6.91 -9.30 8.80
C PRO A 116 -5.42 -8.99 8.96
N LEU A 117 -4.66 -8.96 7.87
CA LEU A 117 -3.24 -8.59 7.90
C LEU A 117 -3.06 -7.08 8.05
N GLU A 118 -3.93 -6.27 7.46
CA GLU A 118 -3.96 -4.82 7.64
C GLU A 118 -4.20 -4.45 9.11
N GLU A 119 -5.16 -5.10 9.80
CA GLU A 119 -5.38 -4.90 11.24
C GLU A 119 -4.11 -5.19 12.08
N VAL A 120 -3.35 -6.23 11.72
CA VAL A 120 -2.06 -6.53 12.38
C VAL A 120 -1.02 -5.44 12.09
N ILE A 121 -1.00 -4.90 10.88
CA ILE A 121 -0.11 -3.81 10.48
C ILE A 121 -0.43 -2.53 11.26
N ASP A 122 -1.69 -2.23 11.49
CA ASP A 122 -2.16 -1.12 12.32
C ASP A 122 -1.67 -1.23 13.78
N GLU A 123 -1.73 -2.42 14.35
CA GLU A 123 -1.20 -2.64 15.72
C GLU A 123 0.33 -2.51 15.75
N LEU A 124 1.04 -2.99 14.72
CA LEU A 124 2.49 -2.79 14.59
C LEU A 124 2.84 -1.30 14.50
N ASN A 125 2.07 -0.50 13.75
CA ASN A 125 2.23 0.95 13.66
C ASN A 125 2.14 1.62 15.03
N LYS A 126 1.09 1.30 15.80
CA LYS A 126 0.88 1.82 17.16
C LYS A 126 2.04 1.44 18.08
N ASP A 127 2.50 0.21 18.04
CA ASP A 127 3.58 -0.28 18.89
C ASP A 127 4.94 0.33 18.52
N VAL A 128 5.27 0.45 17.24
CA VAL A 128 6.49 1.11 16.76
C VAL A 128 6.54 2.57 17.24
N LYS A 129 5.45 3.33 17.05
CA LYS A 129 5.33 4.72 17.51
C LYS A 129 5.47 4.82 19.03
N LYS A 130 4.80 3.96 19.79
CA LYS A 130 4.84 3.91 21.25
C LYS A 130 6.25 3.58 21.79
N HIS A 131 6.91 2.61 21.18
CA HIS A 131 8.27 2.23 21.56
C HIS A 131 9.28 3.32 21.23
N HIS A 132 9.12 3.98 20.09
CA HIS A 132 9.96 5.13 19.74
C HIS A 132 9.80 6.27 20.75
N MET A 133 8.58 6.63 21.14
CA MET A 133 8.32 7.63 22.18
C MET A 133 8.98 7.28 23.52
N LYS A 134 9.00 6.00 23.89
CA LYS A 134 9.73 5.54 25.09
C LYS A 134 11.24 5.71 24.96
N ARG A 135 11.81 5.48 23.77
CA ARG A 135 13.24 5.69 23.48
C ARG A 135 13.60 7.17 23.53
N LEU A 136 12.75 8.03 22.93
CA LEU A 136 12.93 9.47 22.93
C LEU A 136 12.95 10.05 24.37
N ARG A 137 11.96 9.68 25.20
CA ARG A 137 11.91 10.10 26.62
C ARG A 137 13.12 9.68 27.43
N LYS A 138 13.82 8.61 27.04
CA LYS A 138 15.04 8.13 27.69
C LYS A 138 16.32 8.69 27.07
N GLY A 139 16.23 9.66 26.15
CA GLY A 139 17.39 10.23 25.46
C GLY A 139 18.15 9.22 24.59
N LYS A 140 17.49 8.14 24.13
CA LYS A 140 18.11 7.06 23.34
C LYS A 140 17.92 7.21 21.82
N CYS A 141 17.28 8.26 21.37
CA CYS A 141 17.12 8.65 19.99
C CYS A 141 16.89 10.17 19.90
N SER A 142 17.14 10.75 18.73
CA SER A 142 16.93 12.16 18.46
C SER A 142 15.48 12.46 18.06
N MET A 143 15.09 13.73 18.10
CA MET A 143 13.78 14.20 17.65
C MET A 143 13.66 14.06 16.12
N GLU A 144 14.73 14.36 15.39
CA GLU A 144 14.80 14.28 13.92
C GLU A 144 14.52 12.84 13.47
N LEU A 145 15.15 11.85 14.12
CA LEU A 145 14.87 10.44 13.83
C LEU A 145 13.40 10.08 14.15
N GLY A 146 12.80 10.74 15.15
CA GLY A 146 11.40 10.56 15.49
C GLY A 146 10.44 11.02 14.42
N LEU A 147 10.73 12.15 13.79
CA LEU A 147 9.93 12.68 12.68
C LEU A 147 10.01 11.74 11.48
N LEU A 148 11.22 11.34 11.08
CA LEU A 148 11.41 10.41 9.94
C LEU A 148 10.77 9.03 10.20
N LEU A 149 10.83 8.51 11.43
CA LEU A 149 10.11 7.28 11.76
C LEU A 149 8.59 7.47 11.65
N SER A 150 8.07 8.62 12.08
CA SER A 150 6.64 8.91 11.97
C SER A 150 6.19 8.97 10.51
N ASP A 151 6.99 9.57 9.64
CA ASP A 151 6.72 9.67 8.21
C ASP A 151 6.77 8.28 7.54
N LEU A 152 7.79 7.48 7.85
CA LEU A 152 7.88 6.09 7.37
C LEU A 152 6.68 5.25 7.83
N ALA A 153 6.33 5.36 9.12
CA ALA A 153 5.21 4.61 9.69
C ALA A 153 3.86 5.03 9.09
N MET A 154 3.67 6.31 8.79
CA MET A 154 2.49 6.83 8.10
C MET A 154 2.40 6.29 6.66
N ASN A 155 3.50 6.32 5.90
CA ASN A 155 3.50 5.79 4.54
C ASN A 155 3.24 4.28 4.51
N TYR A 156 3.77 3.52 5.47
CA TYR A 156 3.50 2.08 5.59
C TYR A 156 2.02 1.79 5.89
N GLU A 157 1.41 2.54 6.83
CA GLU A 157 -0.01 2.46 7.15
C GLU A 157 -0.87 2.73 5.90
N ARG A 158 -0.58 3.82 5.14
CA ARG A 158 -1.29 4.14 3.91
C ARG A 158 -1.18 3.07 2.83
N VAL A 159 -0.01 2.46 2.68
CA VAL A 159 0.16 1.32 1.76
C VAL A 159 -0.75 0.15 2.17
N ALA A 160 -0.86 -0.16 3.45
CA ALA A 160 -1.73 -1.23 3.94
C ALA A 160 -3.22 -0.90 3.73
N ASP A 161 -3.64 0.35 4.02
CA ASP A 161 -4.99 0.87 3.75
C ASP A 161 -5.38 0.65 2.27
N HIS A 162 -4.51 1.05 1.33
CA HIS A 162 -4.76 0.90 -0.10
C HIS A 162 -4.81 -0.58 -0.53
N CYS A 163 -3.98 -1.43 0.06
CA CYS A 163 -4.06 -2.88 -0.16
C CYS A 163 -5.40 -3.46 0.30
N SER A 164 -5.90 -3.05 1.47
CA SER A 164 -7.21 -3.44 1.99
C SER A 164 -8.33 -2.97 1.06
N ASN A 165 -8.31 -1.72 0.59
CA ASN A 165 -9.28 -1.19 -0.36
C ASN A 165 -9.37 -2.05 -1.63
N ILE A 166 -8.23 -2.39 -2.24
CA ILE A 166 -8.19 -3.25 -3.43
C ILE A 166 -8.86 -4.59 -3.15
N ALA A 167 -8.54 -5.23 -2.03
CA ALA A 167 -9.14 -6.51 -1.65
C ALA A 167 -10.67 -6.40 -1.46
N VAL A 168 -11.14 -5.32 -0.82
CA VAL A 168 -12.57 -5.04 -0.62
C VAL A 168 -13.28 -4.88 -1.97
N TYR A 169 -12.73 -4.11 -2.92
CA TYR A 169 -13.34 -3.97 -4.25
C TYR A 169 -13.43 -5.30 -5.00
N MET A 170 -12.41 -6.14 -4.89
CA MET A 170 -12.43 -7.49 -5.49
C MET A 170 -13.55 -8.36 -4.90
N MET A 171 -13.74 -8.33 -3.58
CA MET A 171 -14.78 -9.11 -2.90
C MET A 171 -16.18 -8.61 -3.23
N GLN A 172 -16.41 -7.29 -3.19
CA GLN A 172 -17.69 -6.67 -3.51
C GLN A 172 -18.12 -6.96 -4.95
N LEU A 173 -17.21 -6.94 -5.89
CA LEU A 173 -17.49 -7.26 -7.29
C LEU A 173 -18.06 -8.67 -7.42
N LYS A 174 -17.48 -9.65 -6.73
CA LYS A 174 -17.98 -11.03 -6.77
C LYS A 174 -19.36 -11.18 -6.15
N ASP A 175 -19.60 -10.57 -5.01
CA ASP A 175 -20.90 -10.65 -4.32
C ASP A 175 -22.00 -10.03 -5.18
N CYS A 176 -21.78 -8.88 -5.78
CA CYS A 176 -22.73 -8.27 -6.71
C CYS A 176 -23.02 -9.17 -7.92
N LEU A 177 -22.01 -9.89 -8.44
CA LEU A 177 -22.18 -10.79 -9.57
C LEU A 177 -22.95 -12.06 -9.21
N LEU A 178 -22.88 -12.54 -7.98
CA LEU A 178 -23.67 -13.69 -7.49
C LEU A 178 -25.15 -13.35 -7.34
N TYR A 179 -25.46 -12.15 -6.85
CA TYR A 179 -26.86 -11.70 -6.69
C TYR A 179 -27.56 -11.35 -8.00
N THR A 180 -26.84 -11.06 -9.06
CA THR A 180 -27.39 -10.69 -10.38
C THR A 180 -27.50 -11.87 -11.34
N SER A 181 -27.04 -13.06 -10.95
CA SER A 181 -27.27 -14.28 -11.74
C SER A 181 -28.75 -14.67 -11.65
N PRO A 182 -29.47 -14.85 -12.78
CA PRO A 182 -30.86 -15.32 -12.72
C PRO A 182 -30.90 -16.67 -11.97
N SER A 183 -31.78 -16.73 -10.99
CA SER A 183 -32.10 -18.00 -10.30
C SER A 183 -32.54 -19.04 -11.35
N PRO A 184 -32.09 -20.29 -11.30
CA PRO A 184 -32.43 -21.34 -12.26
C PRO A 184 -33.94 -21.63 -12.27
#